data_6c57489cc4fc22488ecf6a0be8319a73
#
_entry.id   6c57489cc4fc22488ecf6a0be8319a73
#
_cell.length_a   1.000
_cell.length_b   1.000
_cell.length_c   1.000
_cell.angle_alpha   90.00
_cell.angle_beta   90.00
_cell.angle_gamma   90.00
#
_symmetry.space_group_name_H-M   'P 1'
#
loop_
_entity.id
_entity.type
_entity.pdbx_description
1 polymer ?
#
loop_
_entity_poly.entity_id
_entity_poly.type
_entity_poly.pdbx_seq_one_letter_code
_entity_poly.pdbx_strand_id
1 'polypeptide(L)'
;MYTLREKLADRTGFLLGVELVSTRGSMEDRQAQLTRAFATQLVQAAAIDWVSITDNAGGNPQLSPMALGKPILYAGKEVLIHLSCKDFNRNGLESAAWELASEGFHNILALSGDYPAAGYHGRGKPVFDIDSIGLLTMLDEMNRGLSRPKLGRSEQTQAAATNFFAGAVATNFKKHENEVVPQLLKLEKKIECGARFIIGQIGFDARKSHEMLCYMQTRPKIAAERVPLIGNVYLLTAAVARFFRKRTIPGVVISDSLFAICEKNAASPDKGQKFFRELAAKQLAIFRGLGFAGGYLGGVHRIEDVESILDIERSFARDDWKQFAREIQYPVENEFYYYARNEQTGLADPDRLEPAYEASLRRRRPTKNVTLNYRVSKFVHDAVFTPGTTLNRLGQWIYKNSRDTFQGPRSLRVLEHASKATMFSCKDCGDCSLPDIAFLCPESQCAKNQRNGPCGGTRDGKCEVHDFECIWGRAYDRMKYEGHEQEMLDHAPVIQDESLRGTSSWANALLCRDHTARCPQAETNTETKTDVHASSDDGAGGAKDPVATGDAAPVQADRRVDQQLVRAGGASVEEP
;
A
#
# COMPACT_ATOMS: atom_id res chain seq x y z
N MET A 1 -0.41 24.55 16.19
CA MET A 1 -1.37 23.41 16.19
C MET A 1 -0.54 22.15 15.95
N TYR A 2 -0.72 21.09 16.74
CA TYR A 2 0.04 19.86 16.55
C TYR A 2 -0.40 19.17 15.24
N THR A 3 0.56 18.73 14.43
CA THR A 3 0.32 17.95 13.22
C THR A 3 -0.20 16.56 13.55
N LEU A 4 -0.80 15.86 12.57
CA LEU A 4 -1.23 14.47 12.74
C LEU A 4 -0.05 13.55 13.13
N ARG A 5 1.15 13.81 12.56
CA ARG A 5 2.39 13.12 12.92
C ARG A 5 2.72 13.26 14.41
N GLU A 6 2.71 14.48 14.91
CA GLU A 6 3.01 14.75 16.33
C GLU A 6 1.98 14.14 17.26
N LYS A 7 0.68 14.28 16.94
CA LYS A 7 -0.41 13.67 17.72
C LYS A 7 -0.31 12.15 17.79
N LEU A 8 0.00 11.48 16.68
CA LEU A 8 0.18 10.02 16.63
C LEU A 8 1.46 9.56 17.35
N ALA A 9 2.52 10.38 17.35
CA ALA A 9 3.76 10.09 18.07
C ALA A 9 3.59 10.23 19.59
N ASP A 10 2.84 11.24 20.06
CA ASP A 10 2.64 11.51 21.50
C ASP A 10 1.77 10.46 22.20
N ARG A 11 0.84 9.80 21.47
CA ARG A 11 -0.03 8.71 21.99
C ARG A 11 -0.81 9.05 23.27
N THR A 12 -0.99 10.34 23.57
CA THR A 12 -1.67 10.80 24.78
C THR A 12 -3.19 10.72 24.69
N GLY A 13 -3.74 10.47 23.50
CA GLY A 13 -5.17 10.41 23.25
C GLY A 13 -5.56 9.47 22.12
N PHE A 14 -6.83 9.17 22.08
CA PHE A 14 -7.45 8.44 20.96
C PHE A 14 -7.93 9.46 19.93
N LEU A 15 -7.32 9.46 18.75
CA LEU A 15 -7.59 10.42 17.69
C LEU A 15 -8.78 10.00 16.84
N LEU A 16 -9.46 10.95 16.22
CA LEU A 16 -10.60 10.67 15.36
C LEU A 16 -10.44 11.31 13.99
N GLY A 17 -10.48 10.49 12.94
CA GLY A 17 -10.55 10.90 11.55
C GLY A 17 -11.90 10.60 10.91
N VAL A 18 -12.27 11.39 9.91
CA VAL A 18 -13.48 11.18 9.13
C VAL A 18 -13.15 11.05 7.66
N GLU A 19 -13.72 10.04 7.00
CA GLU A 19 -13.60 9.84 5.56
C GLU A 19 -14.53 10.80 4.80
N LEU A 20 -13.97 11.50 3.84
CA LEU A 20 -14.68 12.30 2.86
C LEU A 20 -14.48 11.65 1.48
N VAL A 21 -15.54 11.06 0.96
CA VAL A 21 -15.52 10.46 -0.37
C VAL A 21 -15.65 11.56 -1.41
N SER A 22 -14.66 11.63 -2.32
CA SER A 22 -14.70 12.52 -3.48
C SER A 22 -15.91 12.21 -4.38
N THR A 23 -16.37 13.19 -5.15
CA THR A 23 -17.53 13.06 -6.03
C THR A 23 -17.12 13.03 -7.48
N ARG A 24 -17.92 12.38 -8.33
CA ARG A 24 -17.79 12.48 -9.77
C ARG A 24 -18.39 13.80 -10.25
N GLY A 25 -17.69 14.49 -11.13
CA GLY A 25 -18.11 15.78 -11.69
C GLY A 25 -17.29 16.97 -11.15
N SER A 26 -17.72 18.18 -11.46
CA SER A 26 -17.09 19.41 -11.02
C SER A 26 -17.53 19.86 -9.63
N MET A 27 -16.86 20.87 -9.05
CA MET A 27 -17.27 21.47 -7.78
C MET A 27 -18.62 22.22 -7.84
N GLU A 28 -19.16 22.43 -9.04
CA GLU A 28 -20.45 23.07 -9.27
C GLU A 28 -21.63 22.08 -9.16
N ASP A 29 -21.35 20.79 -9.27
CA ASP A 29 -22.37 19.76 -9.14
C ASP A 29 -22.96 19.72 -7.73
N ARG A 30 -24.28 19.49 -7.65
CA ARG A 30 -25.01 19.46 -6.38
C ARG A 30 -24.37 18.51 -5.36
N GLN A 31 -23.90 17.33 -5.78
CA GLN A 31 -23.29 16.38 -4.86
C GLN A 31 -21.95 16.90 -4.32
N ALA A 32 -21.14 17.54 -5.16
CA ALA A 32 -19.88 18.14 -4.74
C ALA A 32 -20.12 19.31 -3.75
N GLN A 33 -21.17 20.10 -3.98
CA GLN A 33 -21.56 21.17 -3.04
C GLN A 33 -21.98 20.61 -1.68
N LEU A 34 -22.77 19.51 -1.63
CA LEU A 34 -23.12 18.85 -0.38
C LEU A 34 -21.89 18.29 0.34
N THR A 35 -20.98 17.67 -0.39
CA THR A 35 -19.70 17.17 0.17
C THR A 35 -18.86 18.31 0.72
N ARG A 36 -18.80 19.45 0.03
CA ARG A 36 -18.10 20.65 0.50
C ARG A 36 -18.73 21.24 1.76
N ALA A 37 -20.07 21.28 1.83
CA ALA A 37 -20.78 21.74 3.02
C ALA A 37 -20.47 20.84 4.24
N PHE A 38 -20.48 19.54 4.05
CA PHE A 38 -20.10 18.57 5.08
C PHE A 38 -18.62 18.77 5.50
N ALA A 39 -17.71 18.94 4.52
CA ALA A 39 -16.30 19.23 4.80
C ALA A 39 -16.12 20.48 5.67
N THR A 40 -16.90 21.55 5.42
CA THR A 40 -16.86 22.78 6.24
C THR A 40 -17.30 22.51 7.67
N GLN A 41 -18.32 21.69 7.89
CA GLN A 41 -18.75 21.29 9.22
C GLN A 41 -17.69 20.46 9.95
N LEU A 42 -17.02 19.52 9.24
CA LEU A 42 -15.93 18.74 9.81
C LEU A 42 -14.75 19.60 10.25
N VAL A 43 -14.43 20.66 9.51
CA VAL A 43 -13.37 21.62 9.90
C VAL A 43 -13.70 22.28 11.24
N GLN A 44 -14.95 22.66 11.47
CA GLN A 44 -15.42 23.31 12.70
C GLN A 44 -15.54 22.37 13.89
N ALA A 45 -15.67 21.06 13.65
CA ALA A 45 -15.83 20.06 14.70
C ALA A 45 -14.51 19.81 15.44
N ALA A 46 -14.41 20.28 16.69
CA ALA A 46 -13.22 20.15 17.53
C ALA A 46 -12.85 18.70 17.85
N ALA A 47 -13.84 17.80 17.87
CA ALA A 47 -13.63 16.37 18.13
C ALA A 47 -12.98 15.61 16.97
N ILE A 48 -12.87 16.23 15.79
CA ILE A 48 -12.26 15.60 14.60
C ILE A 48 -10.82 16.09 14.47
N ASP A 49 -9.86 15.17 14.45
CA ASP A 49 -8.43 15.48 14.35
C ASP A 49 -7.97 15.65 12.91
N TRP A 50 -8.48 14.85 11.98
CA TRP A 50 -8.16 14.94 10.55
C TRP A 50 -9.34 14.56 9.66
N VAL A 51 -9.30 15.03 8.41
CA VAL A 51 -10.21 14.62 7.34
C VAL A 51 -9.43 13.85 6.32
N SER A 52 -9.90 12.64 5.97
CA SER A 52 -9.27 11.79 4.96
C SER A 52 -10.05 11.87 3.66
N ILE A 53 -9.38 12.04 2.53
CA ILE A 53 -10.04 12.23 1.22
C ILE A 53 -9.65 11.11 0.28
N THR A 54 -10.66 10.41 -0.23
CA THR A 54 -10.45 9.26 -1.11
C THR A 54 -10.01 9.66 -2.52
N ASP A 55 -9.20 8.79 -3.14
CA ASP A 55 -8.75 8.91 -4.53
C ASP A 55 -9.47 7.89 -5.40
N ASN A 56 -10.39 8.37 -6.26
CA ASN A 56 -11.14 7.55 -7.21
C ASN A 56 -11.69 6.23 -6.62
N ALA A 57 -12.36 6.31 -5.46
CA ALA A 57 -12.83 5.17 -4.70
C ALA A 57 -13.73 4.22 -5.53
N GLY A 58 -13.58 2.91 -5.32
CA GLY A 58 -14.31 1.88 -6.06
C GLY A 58 -13.96 1.82 -7.55
N GLY A 59 -12.80 2.35 -7.96
CA GLY A 59 -12.37 2.37 -9.36
C GLY A 59 -13.16 3.36 -10.25
N ASN A 60 -13.87 4.30 -9.66
CA ASN A 60 -14.64 5.32 -10.37
C ASN A 60 -13.83 6.62 -10.50
N PRO A 61 -13.82 7.30 -11.67
CA PRO A 61 -13.22 8.62 -11.78
C PRO A 61 -14.00 9.63 -10.93
N GLN A 62 -13.28 10.33 -10.07
CA GLN A 62 -13.81 11.31 -9.14
C GLN A 62 -12.98 12.59 -9.20
N LEU A 63 -13.47 13.65 -8.57
CA LEU A 63 -12.73 14.88 -8.39
C LEU A 63 -11.44 14.61 -7.62
N SER A 64 -10.34 15.26 -8.03
CA SER A 64 -9.05 15.13 -7.34
C SER A 64 -9.21 15.37 -5.83
N PRO A 65 -8.64 14.52 -4.97
CA PRO A 65 -8.73 14.69 -3.52
C PRO A 65 -8.17 16.04 -3.07
N MET A 66 -7.21 16.60 -3.79
CA MET A 66 -6.63 17.92 -3.48
C MET A 66 -7.64 19.06 -3.66
N ALA A 67 -8.56 18.96 -4.63
CA ALA A 67 -9.58 19.99 -4.84
C ALA A 67 -10.53 20.16 -3.64
N LEU A 68 -10.84 19.05 -2.94
CA LEU A 68 -11.59 19.09 -1.68
C LEU A 68 -10.67 19.38 -0.48
N GLY A 69 -9.42 18.95 -0.52
CA GLY A 69 -8.47 19.06 0.59
C GLY A 69 -7.95 20.47 0.83
N LYS A 70 -7.69 21.25 -0.24
CA LYS A 70 -7.14 22.62 -0.10
C LYS A 70 -7.96 23.52 0.85
N PRO A 71 -9.27 23.66 0.70
CA PRO A 71 -10.06 24.49 1.63
C PRO A 71 -10.00 24.00 3.08
N ILE A 72 -9.94 22.68 3.30
CA ILE A 72 -9.86 22.05 4.62
C ILE A 72 -8.50 22.35 5.26
N LEU A 73 -7.42 22.13 4.50
CA LEU A 73 -6.05 22.38 4.94
C LEU A 73 -5.82 23.86 5.28
N TYR A 74 -6.26 24.76 4.41
CA TYR A 74 -6.12 26.21 4.64
C TYR A 74 -6.97 26.74 5.80
N ALA A 75 -8.03 26.02 6.16
CA ALA A 75 -8.78 26.30 7.38
C ALA A 75 -8.13 25.73 8.65
N GLY A 76 -6.93 25.13 8.55
CA GLY A 76 -6.12 24.65 9.67
C GLY A 76 -6.47 23.24 10.18
N LYS A 77 -7.26 22.45 9.42
CA LYS A 77 -7.53 21.05 9.77
C LYS A 77 -6.53 20.14 9.05
N GLU A 78 -6.01 19.14 9.76
CA GLU A 78 -5.16 18.10 9.15
C GLU A 78 -5.92 17.33 8.06
N VAL A 79 -5.26 17.12 6.92
CA VAL A 79 -5.81 16.40 5.78
C VAL A 79 -4.93 15.18 5.47
N LEU A 80 -5.57 14.03 5.30
CA LEU A 80 -4.95 12.79 4.83
C LEU A 80 -5.41 12.54 3.39
N ILE A 81 -4.48 12.62 2.44
CA ILE A 81 -4.77 12.36 1.02
C ILE A 81 -4.53 10.89 0.71
N HIS A 82 -5.51 10.23 0.11
CA HIS A 82 -5.29 8.94 -0.52
C HIS A 82 -4.54 9.13 -1.83
N LEU A 83 -3.48 8.35 -2.04
CA LEU A 83 -2.73 8.29 -3.29
C LEU A 83 -2.67 6.84 -3.77
N SER A 84 -3.24 6.56 -4.94
CA SER A 84 -3.40 5.19 -5.44
C SER A 84 -2.59 4.94 -6.72
N CYS A 85 -2.04 3.72 -6.82
CA CYS A 85 -1.22 3.30 -7.96
C CYS A 85 -2.03 2.92 -9.22
N LYS A 86 -3.36 2.92 -9.15
CA LYS A 86 -4.21 2.31 -10.18
C LYS A 86 -4.31 3.11 -11.48
N ASP A 87 -4.25 4.45 -11.39
CA ASP A 87 -4.53 5.36 -12.52
C ASP A 87 -3.27 6.01 -13.09
N PHE A 88 -2.13 5.95 -12.38
CA PHE A 88 -0.88 6.60 -12.76
C PHE A 88 0.26 5.59 -12.90
N ASN A 89 1.17 5.86 -13.84
CA ASN A 89 2.50 5.26 -13.81
C ASN A 89 3.37 5.99 -12.76
N ARG A 90 4.59 5.48 -12.51
CA ARG A 90 5.50 6.07 -11.52
C ARG A 90 5.82 7.55 -11.76
N ASN A 91 5.90 8.00 -13.02
CA ASN A 91 6.12 9.41 -13.33
C ASN A 91 4.92 10.28 -12.91
N GLY A 92 3.70 9.79 -13.16
CA GLY A 92 2.49 10.49 -12.72
C GLY A 92 2.35 10.50 -11.20
N LEU A 93 2.73 9.41 -10.52
CA LEU A 93 2.73 9.34 -9.05
C LEU A 93 3.77 10.28 -8.44
N GLU A 94 4.99 10.33 -9.00
CA GLU A 94 6.03 11.26 -8.57
C GLU A 94 5.58 12.72 -8.77
N SER A 95 5.01 13.05 -9.94
CA SER A 95 4.48 14.39 -10.21
C SER A 95 3.37 14.79 -9.25
N ALA A 96 2.42 13.88 -8.98
CA ALA A 96 1.35 14.12 -8.02
C ALA A 96 1.89 14.31 -6.58
N ALA A 97 2.92 13.54 -6.19
CA ALA A 97 3.56 13.70 -4.90
C ALA A 97 4.27 15.07 -4.79
N TRP A 98 4.98 15.53 -5.83
CA TRP A 98 5.57 16.88 -5.85
C TRP A 98 4.51 17.97 -5.72
N GLU A 99 3.36 17.81 -6.40
CA GLU A 99 2.25 18.75 -6.28
C GLU A 99 1.70 18.76 -4.85
N LEU A 100 1.45 17.59 -4.24
CA LEU A 100 0.99 17.48 -2.86
C LEU A 100 1.96 18.14 -1.87
N ALA A 101 3.26 17.88 -1.99
CA ALA A 101 4.28 18.49 -1.12
C ALA A 101 4.30 20.03 -1.26
N SER A 102 4.19 20.54 -2.49
CA SER A 102 4.19 21.99 -2.79
C SER A 102 2.96 22.69 -2.24
N GLU A 103 1.83 22.01 -2.14
CA GLU A 103 0.58 22.54 -1.57
C GLU A 103 0.45 22.30 -0.04
N GLY A 104 1.47 21.69 0.58
CA GLY A 104 1.52 21.46 2.03
C GLY A 104 0.77 20.21 2.52
N PHE A 105 0.40 19.28 1.63
CA PHE A 105 -0.17 18.00 2.02
C PHE A 105 0.93 17.02 2.41
N HIS A 106 1.10 16.79 3.68
CA HIS A 106 2.15 15.91 4.20
C HIS A 106 1.65 14.50 4.55
N ASN A 107 0.37 14.36 4.93
CA ASN A 107 -0.17 13.06 5.33
C ASN A 107 -0.72 12.33 4.10
N ILE A 108 -0.12 11.19 3.75
CA ILE A 108 -0.46 10.41 2.56
C ILE A 108 -0.83 8.99 2.95
N LEU A 109 -1.96 8.48 2.46
CA LEU A 109 -2.30 7.06 2.55
C LEU A 109 -1.95 6.37 1.22
N ALA A 110 -0.89 5.58 1.23
CA ALA A 110 -0.37 4.89 0.05
C ALA A 110 -1.18 3.61 -0.23
N LEU A 111 -1.82 3.55 -1.40
CA LEU A 111 -2.75 2.49 -1.78
C LEU A 111 -2.39 1.85 -3.12
N SER A 112 -2.63 0.55 -3.27
CA SER A 112 -2.66 -0.06 -4.61
C SER A 112 -3.87 0.43 -5.42
N GLY A 113 -5.00 0.65 -4.76
CA GLY A 113 -6.25 1.11 -5.35
C GLY A 113 -7.13 -0.01 -5.90
N ASP A 114 -8.42 0.31 -6.14
CA ASP A 114 -9.42 -0.59 -6.72
C ASP A 114 -9.25 -0.71 -8.23
N TYR A 115 -9.63 -1.85 -8.82
CA TYR A 115 -9.54 -2.02 -10.27
C TYR A 115 -10.54 -1.08 -10.98
N PRO A 116 -10.13 -0.30 -12.02
CA PRO A 116 -10.97 0.73 -12.65
C PRO A 116 -12.01 0.13 -13.61
N ALA A 117 -12.89 -0.73 -13.10
CA ALA A 117 -13.90 -1.43 -13.92
C ALA A 117 -14.98 -0.50 -14.48
N ALA A 118 -15.28 0.62 -13.80
CA ALA A 118 -16.36 1.55 -14.18
C ALA A 118 -15.86 2.85 -14.83
N GLY A 119 -14.53 3.08 -14.89
CA GLY A 119 -13.94 4.29 -15.43
C GLY A 119 -14.22 4.48 -16.92
N TYR A 120 -14.61 5.69 -17.32
CA TYR A 120 -14.91 6.07 -18.71
C TYR A 120 -15.75 5.03 -19.46
N HIS A 121 -17.00 4.83 -19.03
CA HIS A 121 -17.93 3.84 -19.58
C HIS A 121 -17.41 2.37 -19.51
N GLY A 122 -16.64 2.03 -18.51
CA GLY A 122 -16.03 0.69 -18.37
C GLY A 122 -14.83 0.43 -19.29
N ARG A 123 -14.25 1.48 -19.89
CA ARG A 123 -13.15 1.38 -20.85
C ARG A 123 -11.80 1.90 -20.32
N GLY A 124 -11.75 2.32 -19.05
CA GLY A 124 -10.52 2.79 -18.44
C GLY A 124 -9.47 1.67 -18.39
N LYS A 125 -8.23 1.93 -18.84
CA LYS A 125 -7.12 0.98 -18.72
C LYS A 125 -6.48 1.11 -17.34
N PRO A 126 -6.38 0.03 -16.57
CA PRO A 126 -5.60 0.05 -15.32
C PRO A 126 -4.11 0.23 -15.63
N VAL A 127 -3.40 0.92 -14.75
CA VAL A 127 -1.95 1.17 -14.90
C VAL A 127 -1.15 0.25 -13.98
N PHE A 128 -1.23 0.41 -12.66
CA PHE A 128 -0.51 -0.41 -11.68
C PHE A 128 0.97 -0.64 -12.05
N ASP A 129 1.68 0.43 -12.42
CA ASP A 129 3.10 0.40 -12.74
C ASP A 129 3.95 0.01 -11.51
N ILE A 130 3.56 0.53 -10.35
CA ILE A 130 4.06 0.10 -9.04
C ILE A 130 2.88 -0.27 -8.13
N ASP A 131 3.16 -0.96 -7.04
CA ASP A 131 2.18 -1.24 -5.99
C ASP A 131 2.38 -0.34 -4.76
N SER A 132 1.59 -0.55 -3.70
CA SER A 132 1.67 0.28 -2.50
C SER A 132 3.04 0.23 -1.79
N ILE A 133 3.81 -0.83 -1.95
CA ILE A 133 5.19 -0.92 -1.43
C ILE A 133 6.11 0.00 -2.26
N GLY A 134 6.03 -0.12 -3.59
CA GLY A 134 6.80 0.78 -4.46
C GLY A 134 6.46 2.25 -4.24
N LEU A 135 5.18 2.57 -3.98
CA LEU A 135 4.76 3.94 -3.65
C LEU A 135 5.32 4.41 -2.30
N LEU A 136 5.28 3.58 -1.26
CA LEU A 136 5.88 3.91 0.04
C LEU A 136 7.39 4.14 -0.09
N THR A 137 8.08 3.28 -0.82
CA THR A 137 9.53 3.42 -1.10
C THR A 137 9.81 4.75 -1.80
N MET A 138 9.02 5.10 -2.83
CA MET A 138 9.16 6.37 -3.55
C MET A 138 8.97 7.58 -2.63
N LEU A 139 7.94 7.59 -1.78
CA LEU A 139 7.69 8.68 -0.84
C LEU A 139 8.81 8.81 0.21
N ASP A 140 9.37 7.69 0.66
CA ASP A 140 10.51 7.67 1.60
C ASP A 140 11.81 8.17 0.93
N GLU A 141 12.05 7.83 -0.33
CA GLU A 141 13.15 8.38 -1.14
C GLU A 141 12.98 9.89 -1.36
N MET A 142 11.77 10.37 -1.64
CA MET A 142 11.47 11.80 -1.76
C MET A 142 11.73 12.54 -0.45
N ASN A 143 11.44 11.93 0.71
CA ASN A 143 11.75 12.50 2.03
C ASN A 143 13.26 12.60 2.29
N ARG A 144 14.08 11.76 1.65
CA ARG A 144 15.56 11.84 1.70
C ARG A 144 16.14 12.76 0.64
N GLY A 145 15.33 13.19 -0.30
CA GLY A 145 15.74 13.96 -1.48
C GLY A 145 16.07 13.05 -2.66
N LEU A 146 15.14 12.98 -3.60
CA LEU A 146 15.26 12.15 -4.80
C LEU A 146 16.40 12.63 -5.71
N SER A 147 17.29 11.71 -6.09
CA SER A 147 18.38 12.01 -7.03
C SER A 147 17.83 12.18 -8.45
N ARG A 148 18.26 13.24 -9.15
CA ARG A 148 17.84 13.56 -10.52
C ARG A 148 19.03 13.66 -11.45
N PRO A 149 18.99 13.06 -12.63
CA PRO A 149 20.01 13.31 -13.65
C PRO A 149 19.94 14.76 -14.12
N LYS A 150 21.07 15.44 -14.19
CA LYS A 150 21.16 16.78 -14.74
C LYS A 150 21.15 16.71 -16.26
N LEU A 151 20.21 17.38 -16.90
CA LEU A 151 20.05 17.34 -18.35
C LEU A 151 21.37 17.72 -19.04
N GLY A 152 21.90 16.82 -19.90
CA GLY A 152 23.14 17.06 -20.65
C GLY A 152 24.45 16.97 -19.86
N ARG A 153 24.42 16.49 -18.60
CA ARG A 153 25.63 16.28 -17.78
C ARG A 153 25.57 14.92 -17.07
N SER A 154 26.74 14.35 -16.79
CA SER A 154 26.86 13.11 -15.98
C SER A 154 26.63 13.34 -14.49
N GLU A 155 26.49 14.59 -14.06
CA GLU A 155 26.25 14.96 -12.68
C GLU A 155 24.79 14.70 -12.27
N GLN A 156 24.58 14.19 -11.08
CA GLN A 156 23.26 14.10 -10.45
C GLN A 156 23.05 15.31 -9.54
N THR A 157 21.83 15.85 -9.54
CA THR A 157 21.38 16.85 -8.58
C THR A 157 20.35 16.21 -7.66
N GLN A 158 20.38 16.55 -6.39
CA GLN A 158 19.38 16.09 -5.44
C GLN A 158 18.23 17.09 -5.38
N ALA A 159 17.00 16.59 -5.49
CA ALA A 159 15.80 17.42 -5.23
C ALA A 159 15.74 17.75 -3.73
N ALA A 160 15.09 18.87 -3.39
CA ALA A 160 14.80 19.20 -2.00
C ALA A 160 14.01 18.06 -1.34
N ALA A 161 14.38 17.71 -0.11
CA ALA A 161 13.67 16.70 0.66
C ALA A 161 12.22 17.14 0.93
N THR A 162 11.28 16.21 0.82
CA THR A 162 9.89 16.39 1.24
C THR A 162 9.72 16.05 2.73
N ASN A 163 8.49 16.19 3.24
CA ASN A 163 8.16 15.84 4.61
C ASN A 163 6.90 14.98 4.68
N PHE A 164 6.80 13.96 3.85
CA PHE A 164 5.64 13.07 3.87
C PHE A 164 5.58 12.22 5.14
N PHE A 165 4.40 12.16 5.72
CA PHE A 165 4.01 11.22 6.74
C PHE A 165 3.10 10.19 6.09
N ALA A 166 3.73 9.14 5.55
CA ALA A 166 3.05 8.12 4.77
C ALA A 166 2.46 7.03 5.67
N GLY A 167 1.23 6.65 5.41
CA GLY A 167 0.56 5.52 6.03
C GLY A 167 0.13 4.47 5.00
N ALA A 168 -0.34 3.34 5.48
CA ALA A 168 -0.84 2.26 4.65
C ALA A 168 -2.08 1.60 5.25
N VAL A 169 -2.82 0.84 4.43
CA VAL A 169 -3.96 0.02 4.87
C VAL A 169 -3.51 -1.42 5.08
N ALA A 170 -4.02 -2.08 6.11
CA ALA A 170 -3.84 -3.51 6.34
C ALA A 170 -5.18 -4.21 6.55
N THR A 171 -5.25 -5.50 6.19
CA THR A 171 -6.43 -6.32 6.40
C THR A 171 -6.07 -7.74 6.78
N ASN A 172 -6.80 -8.30 7.74
CA ASN A 172 -6.81 -9.73 8.06
C ASN A 172 -8.24 -10.30 8.04
N PHE A 173 -9.22 -9.50 7.60
CA PHE A 173 -10.62 -9.92 7.43
C PHE A 173 -10.78 -10.78 6.17
N LYS A 174 -10.20 -12.00 6.21
CA LYS A 174 -10.17 -12.98 5.13
C LYS A 174 -10.49 -14.35 5.65
N LYS A 175 -11.07 -15.19 4.78
CA LYS A 175 -11.53 -16.52 5.14
C LYS A 175 -10.41 -17.55 5.28
N HIS A 176 -9.42 -17.53 4.37
CA HIS A 176 -8.42 -18.58 4.27
C HIS A 176 -7.05 -18.15 4.79
N GLU A 177 -6.31 -19.12 5.32
CA GLU A 177 -4.93 -18.94 5.78
C GLU A 177 -4.04 -18.25 4.73
N ASN A 178 -4.07 -18.76 3.50
CA ASN A 178 -3.28 -18.23 2.37
C ASN A 178 -3.77 -16.86 1.84
N GLU A 179 -4.82 -16.30 2.42
CA GLU A 179 -5.23 -14.91 2.24
C GLU A 179 -4.77 -14.03 3.42
N VAL A 180 -4.83 -14.55 4.66
CA VAL A 180 -4.52 -13.78 5.88
C VAL A 180 -3.01 -13.63 6.07
N VAL A 181 -2.26 -14.75 6.09
CA VAL A 181 -0.83 -14.72 6.42
C VAL A 181 -0.04 -13.84 5.45
N PRO A 182 -0.22 -13.91 4.13
CA PRO A 182 0.45 -12.98 3.21
C PRO A 182 0.09 -11.50 3.42
N GLN A 183 -1.12 -11.18 3.93
CA GLN A 183 -1.47 -9.79 4.28
C GLN A 183 -0.74 -9.31 5.54
N LEU A 184 -0.56 -10.19 6.51
CA LEU A 184 0.21 -9.89 7.72
C LEU A 184 1.71 -9.68 7.39
N LEU A 185 2.29 -10.53 6.53
CA LEU A 185 3.66 -10.34 6.05
C LEU A 185 3.80 -9.05 5.21
N LYS A 186 2.79 -8.72 4.40
CA LYS A 186 2.79 -7.45 3.66
C LYS A 186 2.65 -6.23 4.60
N LEU A 187 1.99 -6.37 5.74
CA LEU A 187 1.95 -5.33 6.76
C LEU A 187 3.36 -5.04 7.31
N GLU A 188 4.15 -6.09 7.62
CA GLU A 188 5.56 -5.93 8.00
C GLU A 188 6.32 -5.16 6.91
N LYS A 189 6.21 -5.62 5.67
CA LYS A 189 6.88 -4.99 4.52
C LYS A 189 6.49 -3.53 4.31
N LYS A 190 5.23 -3.16 4.52
CA LYS A 190 4.78 -1.76 4.47
C LYS A 190 5.47 -0.88 5.51
N ILE A 191 5.64 -1.39 6.72
CA ILE A 191 6.32 -0.68 7.81
C ILE A 191 7.81 -0.52 7.48
N GLU A 192 8.47 -1.59 7.04
CA GLU A 192 9.88 -1.57 6.60
C GLU A 192 10.11 -0.55 5.48
N CYS A 193 9.15 -0.41 4.55
CA CYS A 193 9.23 0.50 3.39
C CYS A 193 8.70 1.93 3.68
N GLY A 194 8.53 2.31 4.94
CA GLY A 194 8.26 3.69 5.31
C GLY A 194 6.84 4.02 5.73
N ALA A 195 5.96 3.04 5.93
CA ALA A 195 4.66 3.31 6.54
C ALA A 195 4.83 3.70 8.01
N ARG A 196 4.34 4.87 8.39
CA ARG A 196 4.46 5.47 9.74
C ARG A 196 3.17 5.39 10.56
N PHE A 197 2.06 4.99 9.95
CA PHE A 197 0.82 4.60 10.60
C PHE A 197 0.09 3.59 9.72
N ILE A 198 -0.78 2.80 10.35
CA ILE A 198 -1.61 1.80 9.65
C ILE A 198 -3.08 2.09 9.93
N ILE A 199 -3.90 2.06 8.89
CA ILE A 199 -5.36 2.04 9.01
C ILE A 199 -5.84 0.62 8.72
N GLY A 200 -6.62 0.05 9.64
CA GLY A 200 -7.27 -1.25 9.42
C GLY A 200 -8.32 -1.16 8.32
N GLN A 201 -8.58 -2.25 7.61
CA GLN A 201 -9.73 -2.33 6.69
C GLN A 201 -11.04 -2.37 7.47
N ILE A 202 -12.15 -1.98 6.83
CA ILE A 202 -13.50 -2.12 7.37
C ILE A 202 -13.76 -3.58 7.75
N GLY A 203 -14.13 -3.82 9.00
CA GLY A 203 -14.40 -5.14 9.52
C GLY A 203 -15.30 -5.10 10.75
N PHE A 204 -15.99 -6.21 11.02
CA PHE A 204 -16.99 -6.32 12.08
C PHE A 204 -16.71 -7.53 13.00
N ASP A 205 -15.43 -7.73 13.29
CA ASP A 205 -14.97 -8.74 14.23
C ASP A 205 -13.85 -8.17 15.11
N ALA A 206 -14.17 -7.98 16.40
CA ALA A 206 -13.24 -7.43 17.38
C ALA A 206 -12.03 -8.37 17.62
N ARG A 207 -12.19 -9.71 17.49
CA ARG A 207 -11.08 -10.66 17.61
C ARG A 207 -10.08 -10.48 16.46
N LYS A 208 -10.55 -10.31 15.23
CA LYS A 208 -9.70 -10.00 14.05
C LYS A 208 -8.97 -8.67 14.19
N SER A 209 -9.68 -7.65 14.67
CA SER A 209 -9.05 -6.35 14.94
C SER A 209 -7.95 -6.45 16.00
N HIS A 210 -8.22 -7.15 17.11
CA HIS A 210 -7.24 -7.41 18.16
C HIS A 210 -6.07 -8.27 17.66
N GLU A 211 -6.34 -9.28 16.82
CA GLU A 211 -5.32 -10.12 16.20
C GLU A 211 -4.29 -9.29 15.41
N MET A 212 -4.74 -8.31 14.63
CA MET A 212 -3.83 -7.41 13.88
C MET A 212 -2.97 -6.58 14.84
N LEU A 213 -3.55 -6.05 15.91
CA LEU A 213 -2.82 -5.29 16.92
C LEU A 213 -1.78 -6.17 17.63
N CYS A 214 -2.16 -7.38 18.06
CA CYS A 214 -1.25 -8.36 18.66
C CYS A 214 -0.10 -8.70 17.70
N TYR A 215 -0.41 -8.92 16.43
CA TYR A 215 0.61 -9.21 15.41
C TYR A 215 1.64 -8.07 15.31
N MET A 216 1.19 -6.83 15.25
CA MET A 216 2.09 -5.67 15.19
C MET A 216 2.95 -5.51 16.45
N GLN A 217 2.43 -5.91 17.61
CA GLN A 217 3.13 -5.78 18.89
C GLN A 217 4.12 -6.92 19.17
N THR A 218 3.89 -8.11 18.61
CA THR A 218 4.68 -9.30 18.91
C THR A 218 5.70 -9.66 17.83
N ARG A 219 5.56 -9.15 16.61
CA ARG A 219 6.50 -9.48 15.52
C ARG A 219 7.83 -8.76 15.69
N PRO A 220 8.96 -9.49 15.82
CA PRO A 220 10.27 -8.88 16.12
C PRO A 220 10.70 -7.81 15.12
N LYS A 221 10.36 -7.98 13.84
CA LYS A 221 10.75 -7.04 12.76
C LYS A 221 10.12 -5.66 12.91
N ILE A 222 8.91 -5.56 13.47
CA ILE A 222 8.12 -4.32 13.45
C ILE A 222 7.70 -3.83 14.85
N ALA A 223 7.75 -4.68 15.87
CA ALA A 223 7.30 -4.32 17.22
C ALA A 223 8.07 -3.12 17.80
N ALA A 224 9.35 -3.01 17.51
CA ALA A 224 10.21 -1.90 17.96
C ALA A 224 9.84 -0.56 17.33
N GLU A 225 9.30 -0.55 16.13
CA GLU A 225 8.88 0.66 15.40
C GLU A 225 7.66 1.33 16.04
N ARG A 226 6.89 0.58 16.83
CA ARG A 226 5.69 1.07 17.51
C ARG A 226 4.75 1.86 16.60
N VAL A 227 4.59 1.41 15.35
CA VAL A 227 3.73 2.10 14.37
C VAL A 227 2.28 2.12 14.88
N PRO A 228 1.62 3.29 14.92
CA PRO A 228 0.24 3.39 15.40
C PRO A 228 -0.74 2.69 14.45
N LEU A 229 -1.68 1.94 15.03
CA LEU A 229 -2.79 1.31 14.34
C LEU A 229 -4.06 2.10 14.60
N ILE A 230 -4.78 2.45 13.52
CA ILE A 230 -6.05 3.18 13.53
C ILE A 230 -7.16 2.21 13.12
N GLY A 231 -8.21 2.11 13.92
CA GLY A 231 -9.35 1.25 13.67
C GLY A 231 -10.32 1.89 12.67
N ASN A 232 -10.76 1.14 11.66
CA ASN A 232 -11.73 1.63 10.68
C ASN A 232 -13.15 1.26 11.12
N VAL A 233 -13.97 2.27 11.30
CA VAL A 233 -15.40 2.16 11.65
C VAL A 233 -16.23 2.66 10.48
N TYR A 234 -17.15 1.88 10.00
CA TYR A 234 -18.03 2.27 8.92
C TYR A 234 -19.49 2.31 9.40
N LEU A 235 -20.15 3.46 9.24
CA LEU A 235 -21.57 3.59 9.57
C LEU A 235 -22.40 2.75 8.60
N LEU A 236 -22.78 1.56 9.05
CA LEU A 236 -23.64 0.68 8.28
C LEU A 236 -25.07 1.22 8.15
N THR A 237 -25.71 0.81 7.09
CA THR A 237 -27.16 0.75 6.92
C THR A 237 -27.49 -0.57 6.25
N ALA A 238 -28.73 -1.00 6.24
CA ALA A 238 -29.10 -2.21 5.50
C ALA A 238 -28.81 -2.10 4.00
N ALA A 239 -28.96 -0.92 3.41
CA ALA A 239 -28.60 -0.67 2.01
C ALA A 239 -27.09 -0.85 1.77
N VAL A 240 -26.26 -0.32 2.64
CA VAL A 240 -24.81 -0.48 2.59
C VAL A 240 -24.39 -1.93 2.83
N ALA A 241 -25.02 -2.62 3.80
CA ALA A 241 -24.76 -4.03 4.05
C ALA A 241 -25.08 -4.90 2.83
N ARG A 242 -26.20 -4.64 2.14
CA ARG A 242 -26.55 -5.29 0.85
C ARG A 242 -25.51 -4.98 -0.24
N PHE A 243 -25.06 -3.73 -0.32
CA PHE A 243 -24.05 -3.29 -1.28
C PHE A 243 -22.71 -4.01 -1.05
N PHE A 244 -22.21 -4.06 0.18
CA PHE A 244 -20.97 -4.77 0.51
C PHE A 244 -21.09 -6.28 0.30
N ARG A 245 -22.27 -6.86 0.62
CA ARG A 245 -22.51 -8.30 0.39
C ARG A 245 -22.46 -8.68 -1.09
N LYS A 246 -22.88 -7.78 -1.99
CA LYS A 246 -22.80 -7.98 -3.45
C LYS A 246 -21.36 -7.93 -4.00
N ARG A 247 -20.36 -7.86 -3.13
CA ARG A 247 -18.93 -7.80 -3.48
C ARG A 247 -18.51 -6.55 -4.26
N THR A 248 -19.25 -5.46 -4.08
CA THR A 248 -19.02 -4.21 -4.82
C THR A 248 -17.79 -3.45 -4.35
N ILE A 249 -17.35 -3.63 -3.10
CA ILE A 249 -16.12 -3.06 -2.55
C ILE A 249 -15.17 -4.20 -2.18
N PRO A 250 -13.99 -4.26 -2.81
CA PRO A 250 -12.97 -5.27 -2.52
C PRO A 250 -12.49 -5.20 -1.06
N GLY A 251 -12.25 -6.36 -0.46
CA GLY A 251 -11.67 -6.43 0.89
C GLY A 251 -12.65 -6.26 2.06
N VAL A 252 -13.90 -5.81 1.83
CA VAL A 252 -14.94 -5.71 2.86
C VAL A 252 -15.79 -6.96 2.90
N VAL A 253 -16.01 -7.51 4.09
CA VAL A 253 -16.78 -8.75 4.29
C VAL A 253 -17.95 -8.50 5.24
N ILE A 254 -19.15 -8.88 4.82
CA ILE A 254 -20.37 -8.93 5.66
C ILE A 254 -20.78 -10.39 5.79
N SER A 255 -20.65 -10.94 7.00
CA SER A 255 -21.09 -12.32 7.29
C SER A 255 -22.61 -12.44 7.23
N ASP A 256 -23.09 -13.69 7.12
CA ASP A 256 -24.53 -13.96 7.09
C ASP A 256 -25.23 -13.54 8.39
N SER A 257 -24.56 -13.73 9.53
CA SER A 257 -25.05 -13.32 10.85
C SER A 257 -25.20 -11.80 10.97
N LEU A 258 -24.17 -11.04 10.57
CA LEU A 258 -24.25 -9.58 10.57
C LEU A 258 -25.31 -9.07 9.59
N PHE A 259 -25.40 -9.67 8.41
CA PHE A 259 -26.39 -9.30 7.41
C PHE A 259 -27.82 -9.49 7.92
N ALA A 260 -28.12 -10.63 8.57
CA ALA A 260 -29.43 -10.89 9.16
C ALA A 260 -29.80 -9.85 10.25
N ILE A 261 -28.82 -9.43 11.06
CA ILE A 261 -28.99 -8.38 12.08
C ILE A 261 -29.28 -7.04 11.40
N CYS A 262 -28.58 -6.70 10.33
CA CYS A 262 -28.83 -5.46 9.57
C CYS A 262 -30.23 -5.42 8.99
N GLU A 263 -30.72 -6.51 8.37
CA GLU A 263 -32.07 -6.60 7.81
C GLU A 263 -33.14 -6.51 8.90
N LYS A 264 -32.94 -7.20 10.03
CA LYS A 264 -33.86 -7.15 11.18
C LYS A 264 -34.03 -5.72 11.70
N ASN A 265 -32.93 -5.00 11.90
CA ASN A 265 -32.97 -3.64 12.43
C ASN A 265 -33.50 -2.63 11.41
N ALA A 266 -33.29 -2.86 10.11
CA ALA A 266 -33.88 -2.03 9.06
C ALA A 266 -35.41 -2.03 9.04
N ALA A 267 -36.05 -3.04 9.62
CA ALA A 267 -37.53 -3.13 9.75
C ALA A 267 -38.09 -2.23 10.87
N SER A 268 -37.25 -1.62 11.71
CA SER A 268 -37.65 -0.68 12.76
C SER A 268 -38.19 0.64 12.17
N PRO A 269 -38.99 1.42 12.92
CA PRO A 269 -39.56 2.70 12.46
C PRO A 269 -38.47 3.71 12.02
N ASP A 270 -37.31 3.69 12.66
CA ASP A 270 -36.16 4.55 12.35
C ASP A 270 -35.24 3.96 11.27
N LYS A 271 -35.65 2.86 10.62
CA LYS A 271 -34.86 2.12 9.62
C LYS A 271 -33.46 1.68 10.15
N GLY A 272 -33.37 1.45 11.47
CA GLY A 272 -32.17 0.99 12.13
C GLY A 272 -31.14 2.10 12.45
N GLN A 273 -31.48 3.37 12.29
CA GLN A 273 -30.52 4.47 12.50
C GLN A 273 -29.91 4.42 13.90
N LYS A 274 -30.71 4.23 14.95
CA LYS A 274 -30.23 4.11 16.33
C LYS A 274 -29.25 2.94 16.46
N PHE A 275 -29.63 1.77 15.96
CA PHE A 275 -28.80 0.55 16.02
C PHE A 275 -27.46 0.75 15.30
N PHE A 276 -27.45 1.29 14.09
CA PHE A 276 -26.23 1.43 13.32
C PHE A 276 -25.27 2.49 13.90
N ARG A 277 -25.78 3.57 14.48
CA ARG A 277 -24.95 4.55 15.20
C ARG A 277 -24.38 3.95 16.49
N GLU A 278 -25.17 3.17 17.24
CA GLU A 278 -24.70 2.45 18.42
C GLU A 278 -23.64 1.41 18.07
N LEU A 279 -23.80 0.66 16.96
CA LEU A 279 -22.81 -0.29 16.48
C LEU A 279 -21.48 0.42 16.15
N ALA A 280 -21.53 1.57 15.49
CA ALA A 280 -20.33 2.37 15.20
C ALA A 280 -19.67 2.90 16.48
N ALA A 281 -20.47 3.40 17.43
CA ALA A 281 -19.98 3.87 18.74
C ALA A 281 -19.32 2.74 19.56
N LYS A 282 -19.91 1.54 19.57
CA LYS A 282 -19.35 0.35 20.20
C LYS A 282 -18.00 -0.04 19.57
N GLN A 283 -17.87 0.04 18.24
CA GLN A 283 -16.59 -0.23 17.56
C GLN A 283 -15.52 0.80 17.94
N LEU A 284 -15.86 2.10 18.04
CA LEU A 284 -14.92 3.12 18.54
C LEU A 284 -14.48 2.81 19.97
N ALA A 285 -15.42 2.48 20.87
CA ALA A 285 -15.10 2.12 22.24
C ALA A 285 -14.19 0.89 22.31
N ILE A 286 -14.42 -0.13 21.47
CA ILE A 286 -13.56 -1.32 21.38
C ILE A 286 -12.14 -0.90 20.97
N PHE A 287 -11.98 -0.12 19.90
CA PHE A 287 -10.65 0.30 19.44
C PHE A 287 -9.91 1.12 20.50
N ARG A 288 -10.59 2.05 21.16
CA ARG A 288 -10.05 2.81 22.29
C ARG A 288 -9.62 1.90 23.43
N GLY A 289 -10.48 0.94 23.82
CA GLY A 289 -10.22 0.02 24.91
C GLY A 289 -9.10 -0.98 24.63
N LEU A 290 -8.91 -1.38 23.39
CA LEU A 290 -7.80 -2.24 22.93
C LEU A 290 -6.47 -1.49 22.81
N GLY A 291 -6.45 -0.15 22.83
CA GLY A 291 -5.23 0.64 22.71
C GLY A 291 -4.83 0.99 21.26
N PHE A 292 -5.79 1.02 20.34
CA PHE A 292 -5.57 1.63 19.02
C PHE A 292 -5.28 3.12 19.18
N ALA A 293 -4.49 3.68 18.27
CA ALA A 293 -4.13 5.10 18.31
C ALA A 293 -5.29 6.03 17.93
N GLY A 294 -6.31 5.51 17.26
CA GLY A 294 -7.46 6.29 16.85
C GLY A 294 -8.53 5.47 16.16
N GLY A 295 -9.64 6.15 15.84
CA GLY A 295 -10.73 5.67 15.02
C GLY A 295 -10.83 6.45 13.70
N TYR A 296 -11.26 5.78 12.66
CA TYR A 296 -11.46 6.34 11.33
C TYR A 296 -12.89 6.05 10.89
N LEU A 297 -13.73 7.11 10.85
CA LEU A 297 -15.16 7.00 10.54
C LEU A 297 -15.41 7.15 9.03
N GLY A 298 -15.88 6.09 8.40
CA GLY A 298 -16.37 6.07 7.04
C GLY A 298 -17.89 5.93 6.95
N GLY A 299 -18.46 6.20 5.77
CA GLY A 299 -19.89 6.05 5.50
C GLY A 299 -20.78 7.11 6.14
N VAL A 300 -20.21 8.18 6.68
CA VAL A 300 -20.92 9.33 7.22
C VAL A 300 -20.96 10.46 6.19
N HIS A 301 -22.11 11.16 6.10
CA HIS A 301 -22.31 12.25 5.14
C HIS A 301 -22.92 13.51 5.79
N ARG A 302 -23.16 13.47 7.09
CA ARG A 302 -23.75 14.56 7.87
C ARG A 302 -23.04 14.65 9.22
N ILE A 303 -22.86 15.86 9.70
CA ILE A 303 -22.20 16.09 10.98
C ILE A 303 -23.02 15.51 12.16
N GLU A 304 -24.34 15.52 12.05
CA GLU A 304 -25.25 14.99 13.09
C GLU A 304 -25.05 13.49 13.31
N ASP A 305 -24.69 12.73 12.27
CA ASP A 305 -24.37 11.30 12.40
C ASP A 305 -23.05 11.12 13.17
N VAL A 306 -22.04 11.94 12.89
CA VAL A 306 -20.75 11.92 13.60
C VAL A 306 -20.94 12.30 15.07
N GLU A 307 -21.62 13.40 15.35
CA GLU A 307 -21.90 13.87 16.72
C GLU A 307 -22.69 12.84 17.52
N SER A 308 -23.76 12.28 16.92
CA SER A 308 -24.56 11.24 17.56
C SER A 308 -23.75 9.99 17.93
N ILE A 309 -22.85 9.53 17.04
CA ILE A 309 -21.97 8.40 17.31
C ILE A 309 -21.03 8.71 18.49
N LEU A 310 -20.44 9.91 18.51
CA LEU A 310 -19.53 10.32 19.58
C LEU A 310 -20.26 10.52 20.92
N ASP A 311 -21.49 11.04 20.91
CA ASP A 311 -22.28 11.20 22.13
C ASP A 311 -22.67 9.85 22.72
N ILE A 312 -23.04 8.88 21.88
CA ILE A 312 -23.28 7.51 22.31
C ILE A 312 -21.98 6.90 22.89
N GLU A 313 -20.85 7.03 22.21
CA GLU A 313 -19.55 6.49 22.67
C GLU A 313 -19.15 7.08 24.03
N ARG A 314 -19.33 8.39 24.23
CA ARG A 314 -19.05 9.06 25.51
C ARG A 314 -19.98 8.63 26.65
N SER A 315 -21.16 8.11 26.33
CA SER A 315 -22.11 7.62 27.35
C SER A 315 -21.73 6.26 27.92
N PHE A 316 -20.80 5.53 27.29
CA PHE A 316 -20.37 4.22 27.77
C PHE A 316 -19.44 4.32 28.99
N ALA A 317 -19.57 3.36 29.90
CA ALA A 317 -18.62 3.24 31.00
C ALA A 317 -17.24 2.76 30.48
N ARG A 318 -16.19 3.05 31.25
CA ARG A 318 -14.80 2.80 30.86
C ARG A 318 -14.52 1.36 30.39
N ASP A 319 -15.20 0.38 30.98
CA ASP A 319 -14.96 -1.04 30.75
C ASP A 319 -16.01 -1.73 29.85
N ASP A 320 -17.02 -1.00 29.38
CA ASP A 320 -18.10 -1.55 28.55
C ASP A 320 -17.59 -2.13 27.23
N TRP A 321 -16.50 -1.59 26.72
CA TRP A 321 -15.86 -2.10 25.51
C TRP A 321 -15.52 -3.59 25.57
N LYS A 322 -15.26 -4.15 26.78
CA LYS A 322 -14.96 -5.57 26.97
C LYS A 322 -16.16 -6.46 26.64
N GLN A 323 -17.35 -5.98 26.99
CA GLN A 323 -18.59 -6.65 26.62
C GLN A 323 -18.86 -6.47 25.11
N PHE A 324 -18.71 -5.25 24.59
CA PHE A 324 -18.90 -4.98 23.17
C PHE A 324 -17.98 -5.80 22.27
N ALA A 325 -16.73 -6.01 22.69
CA ALA A 325 -15.77 -6.85 21.98
C ALA A 325 -16.19 -8.33 21.91
N ARG A 326 -16.99 -8.82 22.86
CA ARG A 326 -17.60 -10.15 22.81
C ARG A 326 -18.86 -10.18 21.92
N GLU A 327 -19.62 -9.09 21.87
CA GLU A 327 -20.83 -8.96 21.09
C GLU A 327 -20.54 -8.77 19.58
N ILE A 328 -19.50 -7.99 19.26
CA ILE A 328 -19.12 -7.65 17.88
C ILE A 328 -18.06 -8.63 17.37
N GLN A 329 -18.49 -9.85 17.15
CA GLN A 329 -17.71 -10.92 16.52
C GLN A 329 -18.62 -11.60 15.50
N TYR A 330 -18.50 -11.17 14.25
CA TYR A 330 -19.31 -11.66 13.13
C TYR A 330 -18.45 -12.38 12.10
N PRO A 331 -17.82 -13.53 12.46
CA PRO A 331 -16.98 -14.28 11.54
C PRO A 331 -17.78 -14.83 10.36
N VAL A 332 -17.10 -15.10 9.26
CA VAL A 332 -17.63 -16.01 8.25
C VAL A 332 -17.41 -17.45 8.67
N GLU A 333 -18.22 -18.35 8.12
CA GLU A 333 -18.08 -19.77 8.42
C GLU A 333 -16.69 -20.31 8.04
N ASN A 334 -16.02 -21.01 8.96
CA ASN A 334 -14.66 -21.54 8.84
C ASN A 334 -13.61 -20.46 8.53
N GLU A 335 -13.76 -19.27 9.12
CA GLU A 335 -12.78 -18.20 9.01
C GLU A 335 -11.48 -18.56 9.73
N PHE A 336 -10.37 -18.31 9.06
CA PHE A 336 -9.03 -18.50 9.62
C PHE A 336 -8.69 -17.41 10.64
N TYR A 337 -8.10 -17.80 11.77
CA TYR A 337 -7.47 -16.93 12.75
C TYR A 337 -6.00 -17.29 12.90
N TYR A 338 -5.15 -16.30 13.10
CA TYR A 338 -3.71 -16.49 13.28
C TYR A 338 -3.39 -16.92 14.73
N TYR A 339 -4.03 -16.24 15.70
CA TYR A 339 -3.87 -16.52 17.12
C TYR A 339 -5.06 -17.30 17.69
N ALA A 340 -4.79 -18.12 18.71
CA ALA A 340 -5.82 -18.80 19.47
C ALA A 340 -6.79 -17.80 20.10
N ARG A 341 -7.99 -18.27 20.42
CA ARG A 341 -8.95 -17.51 21.18
C ARG A 341 -8.59 -17.56 22.67
N ASN A 342 -8.56 -16.41 23.33
CA ASN A 342 -8.51 -16.31 24.77
C ASN A 342 -9.93 -16.51 25.32
N GLU A 343 -10.15 -17.56 26.11
CA GLU A 343 -11.48 -17.96 26.61
C GLU A 343 -12.10 -16.92 27.55
N GLN A 344 -11.27 -16.17 28.29
CA GLN A 344 -11.75 -15.18 29.24
C GLN A 344 -12.23 -13.90 28.56
N THR A 345 -11.49 -13.43 27.54
CA THR A 345 -11.81 -12.17 26.85
C THR A 345 -12.59 -12.37 25.57
N GLY A 346 -12.51 -13.54 24.94
CA GLY A 346 -13.04 -13.83 23.63
C GLY A 346 -12.21 -13.23 22.47
N LEU A 347 -11.08 -12.61 22.77
CA LEU A 347 -10.17 -11.95 21.83
C LEU A 347 -8.99 -12.86 21.42
N ALA A 348 -8.06 -12.35 20.63
CA ALA A 348 -6.84 -13.09 20.28
C ALA A 348 -5.91 -13.26 21.49
N ASP A 349 -5.27 -14.41 21.58
CA ASP A 349 -4.23 -14.72 22.56
C ASP A 349 -2.85 -14.60 21.89
N PRO A 350 -2.09 -13.52 22.11
CA PRO A 350 -0.84 -13.27 21.40
C PRO A 350 0.27 -14.29 21.67
N ASP A 351 0.15 -15.05 22.75
CA ASP A 351 1.17 -16.03 23.16
C ASP A 351 0.94 -17.41 22.51
N ARG A 352 -0.19 -17.61 21.82
CA ARG A 352 -0.58 -18.90 21.26
C ARG A 352 -1.13 -18.77 19.84
N LEU A 353 -0.55 -19.54 18.91
CA LEU A 353 -1.13 -19.69 17.57
C LEU A 353 -2.45 -20.46 17.63
N GLU A 354 -3.33 -20.21 16.66
CA GLU A 354 -4.53 -21.03 16.48
C GLU A 354 -4.12 -22.50 16.31
N PRO A 355 -4.66 -23.45 17.10
CA PRO A 355 -4.18 -24.85 17.12
C PRO A 355 -4.20 -25.52 15.74
N ALA A 356 -5.20 -25.24 14.90
CA ALA A 356 -5.27 -25.78 13.56
C ALA A 356 -4.15 -25.23 12.66
N TYR A 357 -3.83 -23.95 12.81
CA TYR A 357 -2.71 -23.32 12.10
C TYR A 357 -1.37 -23.90 12.55
N GLU A 358 -1.12 -23.97 13.84
CA GLU A 358 0.10 -24.55 14.39
C GLU A 358 0.31 -26.00 13.93
N ALA A 359 -0.75 -26.84 13.98
CA ALA A 359 -0.70 -28.20 13.46
C ALA A 359 -0.37 -28.26 11.96
N SER A 360 -0.88 -27.30 11.17
CA SER A 360 -0.61 -27.22 9.75
C SER A 360 0.85 -26.86 9.43
N LEU A 361 1.51 -26.07 10.27
CA LEU A 361 2.93 -25.74 10.16
C LEU A 361 3.83 -26.95 10.49
N ARG A 362 3.42 -27.77 11.45
CA ARG A 362 4.16 -28.99 11.80
C ARG A 362 4.02 -30.10 10.76
N ARG A 363 2.85 -30.19 10.10
CA ARG A 363 2.55 -31.22 9.10
C ARG A 363 2.24 -30.61 7.74
N ARG A 364 3.28 -30.13 7.07
CA ARG A 364 3.18 -29.52 5.75
C ARG A 364 2.80 -30.55 4.69
N ARG A 365 1.72 -30.30 3.95
CA ARG A 365 1.25 -31.16 2.87
C ARG A 365 1.25 -30.39 1.56
N PRO A 366 1.61 -31.04 0.42
CA PRO A 366 1.51 -30.38 -0.86
C PRO A 366 0.04 -30.08 -1.17
N THR A 367 -0.24 -28.84 -1.55
CA THR A 367 -1.54 -28.44 -2.11
C THR A 367 -1.54 -28.61 -3.62
N LYS A 368 -2.68 -28.41 -4.27
CA LYS A 368 -2.79 -28.36 -5.74
C LYS A 368 -1.88 -27.32 -6.39
N ASN A 369 -1.42 -26.32 -5.62
CA ASN A 369 -0.55 -25.25 -6.08
C ASN A 369 0.92 -25.66 -6.20
N VAL A 370 1.33 -26.77 -5.54
CA VAL A 370 2.67 -27.38 -5.66
C VAL A 370 2.74 -28.27 -6.90
N THR A 371 2.78 -27.64 -8.06
CA THR A 371 2.75 -28.31 -9.37
C THR A 371 4.13 -28.82 -9.80
N LEU A 372 4.16 -29.73 -10.80
CA LEU A 372 5.42 -30.17 -11.41
C LEU A 372 6.18 -28.99 -12.02
N ASN A 373 5.46 -28.07 -12.70
CA ASN A 373 6.05 -26.85 -13.25
C ASN A 373 6.79 -26.05 -12.16
N TYR A 374 6.19 -25.87 -10.98
CA TYR A 374 6.83 -25.20 -9.85
C TYR A 374 8.14 -25.90 -9.44
N ARG A 375 8.11 -27.23 -9.25
CA ARG A 375 9.28 -27.99 -8.80
C ARG A 375 10.43 -27.94 -9.80
N VAL A 376 10.13 -28.08 -11.09
CA VAL A 376 11.12 -27.98 -12.17
C VAL A 376 11.71 -26.57 -12.24
N SER A 377 10.86 -25.54 -12.18
CA SER A 377 11.30 -24.15 -12.23
C SER A 377 12.21 -23.80 -11.06
N LYS A 378 11.84 -24.24 -9.84
CA LYS A 378 12.68 -24.07 -8.65
C LYS A 378 14.02 -24.78 -8.79
N PHE A 379 14.02 -26.03 -9.19
CA PHE A 379 15.26 -26.79 -9.40
C PHE A 379 16.20 -26.11 -10.41
N VAL A 380 15.66 -25.67 -11.54
CA VAL A 380 16.45 -24.95 -12.55
C VAL A 380 16.97 -23.63 -12.01
N HIS A 381 16.14 -22.89 -11.29
CA HIS A 381 16.55 -21.63 -10.66
C HIS A 381 17.70 -21.85 -9.66
N ASP A 382 17.53 -22.79 -8.73
CA ASP A 382 18.52 -23.08 -7.69
C ASP A 382 19.85 -23.54 -8.30
N ALA A 383 19.81 -24.30 -9.39
CA ALA A 383 21.02 -24.77 -10.08
C ALA A 383 21.74 -23.67 -10.88
N VAL A 384 20.99 -22.79 -11.59
CA VAL A 384 21.54 -21.88 -12.60
C VAL A 384 21.68 -20.45 -12.09
N PHE A 385 20.73 -19.96 -11.26
CA PHE A 385 20.67 -18.55 -10.87
C PHE A 385 21.18 -18.28 -9.46
N THR A 386 21.34 -19.32 -8.62
CA THR A 386 21.95 -19.13 -7.29
C THR A 386 23.41 -18.73 -7.42
N PRO A 387 23.84 -17.58 -6.85
CA PRO A 387 25.20 -17.11 -6.93
C PRO A 387 26.21 -18.14 -6.41
N GLY A 388 27.34 -18.29 -7.11
CA GLY A 388 28.43 -19.18 -6.71
C GLY A 388 28.32 -20.62 -7.23
N THR A 389 27.18 -21.06 -7.78
CA THR A 389 27.08 -22.39 -8.41
C THR A 389 27.90 -22.45 -9.69
N THR A 390 28.32 -23.66 -10.09
CA THR A 390 29.10 -23.87 -11.34
C THR A 390 28.31 -23.42 -12.57
N LEU A 391 27.01 -23.74 -12.62
CA LEU A 391 26.13 -23.33 -13.74
C LEU A 391 25.90 -21.81 -13.76
N ASN A 392 25.84 -21.17 -12.60
CA ASN A 392 25.75 -19.70 -12.53
C ASN A 392 26.98 -19.03 -13.13
N ARG A 393 28.19 -19.48 -12.76
CA ARG A 393 29.46 -18.95 -13.31
C ARG A 393 29.57 -19.20 -14.82
N LEU A 394 29.16 -20.38 -15.28
CA LEU A 394 29.13 -20.70 -16.72
C LEU A 394 28.14 -19.79 -17.46
N GLY A 395 26.94 -19.61 -16.91
CA GLY A 395 25.92 -18.71 -17.45
C GLY A 395 26.44 -17.27 -17.54
N GLN A 396 27.04 -16.74 -16.47
CA GLN A 396 27.65 -15.41 -16.47
C GLN A 396 28.73 -15.28 -17.56
N TRP A 397 29.58 -16.30 -17.71
CA TRP A 397 30.63 -16.29 -18.74
C TRP A 397 30.03 -16.26 -20.15
N ILE A 398 29.00 -17.07 -20.43
CA ILE A 398 28.30 -17.11 -21.73
C ILE A 398 27.71 -15.75 -22.07
N TYR A 399 26.97 -15.14 -21.13
CA TYR A 399 26.29 -13.86 -21.39
C TYR A 399 27.25 -12.68 -21.45
N LYS A 400 28.33 -12.67 -20.65
CA LYS A 400 29.39 -11.64 -20.72
C LYS A 400 30.12 -11.63 -22.06
N ASN A 401 30.31 -12.83 -22.66
CA ASN A 401 31.05 -12.96 -23.91
C ASN A 401 30.12 -13.00 -25.14
N SER A 402 28.81 -12.77 -24.99
CA SER A 402 27.89 -12.67 -26.11
C SER A 402 28.05 -11.32 -26.83
N ARG A 403 27.73 -11.30 -28.17
CA ARG A 403 27.78 -10.05 -28.96
C ARG A 403 26.83 -8.99 -28.43
N ASP A 404 25.65 -9.41 -27.99
CA ASP A 404 24.66 -8.56 -27.33
C ASP A 404 24.44 -9.11 -25.92
N THR A 405 24.93 -8.40 -24.93
CA THR A 405 24.83 -8.82 -23.53
C THR A 405 23.42 -8.65 -22.94
N PHE A 406 22.53 -7.90 -23.58
CA PHE A 406 21.13 -7.77 -23.16
C PHE A 406 20.24 -8.85 -23.72
N GLN A 407 20.54 -9.34 -24.92
CA GLN A 407 19.79 -10.44 -25.54
C GLN A 407 20.43 -11.81 -25.29
N GLY A 408 21.74 -11.85 -25.17
CA GLY A 408 22.52 -13.07 -25.10
C GLY A 408 22.60 -13.83 -26.42
N PRO A 409 23.08 -15.09 -26.40
CA PRO A 409 23.09 -15.95 -27.57
C PRO A 409 21.64 -16.21 -28.07
N ARG A 410 21.43 -16.08 -29.38
CA ARG A 410 20.09 -16.22 -30.00
C ARG A 410 19.38 -17.53 -29.65
N SER A 411 20.11 -18.62 -29.55
CA SER A 411 19.55 -19.95 -29.18
C SER A 411 19.01 -19.93 -27.73
N LEU A 412 19.76 -19.35 -26.79
CA LEU A 412 19.33 -19.22 -25.39
C LEU A 412 18.15 -18.25 -25.26
N ARG A 413 18.14 -17.16 -26.02
CA ARG A 413 17.02 -16.21 -26.01
C ARG A 413 15.72 -16.86 -26.51
N VAL A 414 15.78 -17.64 -27.58
CA VAL A 414 14.62 -18.39 -28.10
C VAL A 414 14.16 -19.42 -27.08
N LEU A 415 15.08 -20.17 -26.47
CA LEU A 415 14.77 -21.15 -25.44
C LEU A 415 14.11 -20.50 -24.21
N GLU A 416 14.69 -19.41 -23.72
CA GLU A 416 14.11 -18.63 -22.62
C GLU A 416 12.69 -18.20 -22.92
N HIS A 417 12.50 -17.50 -24.04
CA HIS A 417 11.19 -16.95 -24.40
C HIS A 417 10.16 -18.05 -24.62
N ALA A 418 10.48 -19.11 -25.36
CA ALA A 418 9.59 -20.23 -25.62
C ALA A 418 9.18 -20.96 -24.33
N SER A 419 10.15 -21.30 -23.47
CA SER A 419 9.88 -21.96 -22.20
C SER A 419 9.02 -21.09 -21.27
N LYS A 420 9.36 -19.81 -21.12
CA LYS A 420 8.60 -18.90 -20.25
C LYS A 420 7.22 -18.56 -20.83
N ALA A 421 7.07 -18.41 -22.13
CA ALA A 421 5.78 -18.17 -22.76
C ALA A 421 4.83 -19.34 -22.52
N THR A 422 5.31 -20.57 -22.66
CA THR A 422 4.51 -21.79 -22.47
C THR A 422 4.18 -22.04 -20.99
N MET A 423 5.17 -21.88 -20.09
CA MET A 423 5.01 -22.23 -18.67
C MET A 423 4.32 -21.13 -17.84
N PHE A 424 4.49 -19.86 -18.20
CA PHE A 424 4.08 -18.71 -17.38
C PHE A 424 3.29 -17.66 -18.15
N SER A 425 3.01 -17.84 -19.45
CA SER A 425 2.41 -16.82 -20.32
C SER A 425 3.20 -15.49 -20.30
N CYS A 426 4.53 -15.59 -20.35
CA CYS A 426 5.47 -14.50 -20.18
C CYS A 426 5.17 -13.33 -21.13
N LYS A 427 5.27 -12.11 -20.63
CA LYS A 427 5.09 -10.84 -21.36
C LYS A 427 6.40 -10.15 -21.69
N ASP A 428 7.52 -10.83 -21.51
CA ASP A 428 8.87 -10.36 -21.87
C ASP A 428 9.26 -9.03 -21.21
N CYS A 429 8.96 -8.89 -19.94
CA CYS A 429 9.24 -7.67 -19.18
C CYS A 429 10.74 -7.41 -18.89
N GLY A 430 11.61 -8.40 -19.14
CA GLY A 430 13.07 -8.27 -18.96
C GLY A 430 13.56 -8.29 -17.51
N ASP A 431 12.77 -7.79 -16.58
CA ASP A 431 13.02 -7.78 -15.14
C ASP A 431 12.08 -8.79 -14.45
N CYS A 432 12.59 -9.98 -14.17
CA CYS A 432 11.76 -11.16 -13.88
C CYS A 432 11.57 -11.41 -12.38
N SER A 433 10.34 -11.24 -11.88
CA SER A 433 9.96 -11.51 -10.48
C SER A 433 9.47 -12.95 -10.25
N LEU A 434 9.76 -13.91 -11.10
CA LEU A 434 9.33 -15.30 -10.89
C LEU A 434 9.87 -15.89 -9.58
N PRO A 435 11.16 -15.70 -9.22
CA PRO A 435 11.68 -16.22 -7.96
C PRO A 435 10.97 -15.62 -6.74
N ASP A 436 10.70 -14.33 -6.77
CA ASP A 436 10.12 -13.57 -5.65
C ASP A 436 8.67 -13.99 -5.33
N ILE A 437 7.95 -14.58 -6.30
CA ILE A 437 6.54 -14.99 -6.17
C ILE A 437 6.41 -16.51 -6.34
N ALA A 438 7.36 -17.27 -5.84
CA ALA A 438 7.38 -18.73 -5.91
C ALA A 438 7.02 -19.27 -7.33
N PHE A 439 7.64 -18.72 -8.37
CA PHE A 439 7.45 -19.04 -9.80
C PHE A 439 6.02 -18.81 -10.31
N LEU A 440 5.44 -17.68 -9.95
CA LEU A 440 4.20 -17.14 -10.52
C LEU A 440 4.48 -15.76 -11.13
N CYS A 441 4.05 -15.55 -12.36
CA CYS A 441 4.31 -14.31 -13.09
C CYS A 441 3.25 -13.24 -12.73
N PRO A 442 3.61 -12.12 -12.10
CA PRO A 442 2.64 -11.07 -11.78
C PRO A 442 2.14 -10.34 -13.03
N GLU A 443 3.00 -10.13 -14.03
CA GLU A 443 2.67 -9.44 -15.29
C GLU A 443 1.57 -10.15 -16.10
N SER A 444 1.52 -11.50 -16.05
CA SER A 444 0.54 -12.29 -16.79
C SER A 444 -0.63 -12.80 -15.96
N GLN A 445 -0.48 -12.91 -14.63
CA GLN A 445 -1.45 -13.60 -13.77
C GLN A 445 -2.04 -12.70 -12.68
N CYS A 446 -1.64 -11.43 -12.58
CA CYS A 446 -2.20 -10.48 -11.64
C CYS A 446 -2.70 -9.23 -12.37
N ALA A 447 -4.01 -8.98 -12.35
CA ALA A 447 -4.60 -7.80 -13.00
C ALA A 447 -4.09 -6.45 -12.45
N LYS A 448 -3.56 -6.45 -11.22
CA LYS A 448 -2.98 -5.29 -10.56
C LYS A 448 -1.46 -5.35 -10.47
N ASN A 449 -0.81 -6.23 -11.22
CA ASN A 449 0.66 -6.38 -11.28
C ASN A 449 1.35 -6.28 -9.89
N GLN A 450 0.77 -6.91 -8.87
CA GLN A 450 1.29 -6.83 -7.50
C GLN A 450 2.57 -7.65 -7.37
N ARG A 451 3.72 -7.00 -7.15
CA ARG A 451 5.04 -7.63 -7.05
C ARG A 451 5.56 -7.76 -5.62
N ASN A 452 4.94 -7.05 -4.67
CA ASN A 452 5.37 -6.98 -3.26
C ASN A 452 4.24 -7.41 -2.30
N GLY A 453 3.61 -8.54 -2.55
CA GLY A 453 2.54 -9.05 -1.71
C GLY A 453 1.12 -8.74 -2.22
N PRO A 454 0.10 -9.36 -1.63
CA PRO A 454 -1.29 -9.27 -2.11
C PRO A 454 -1.90 -7.88 -1.98
N CYS A 455 -2.80 -7.52 -2.91
CA CYS A 455 -3.49 -6.23 -2.92
C CYS A 455 -4.57 -6.05 -1.84
N GLY A 456 -5.00 -7.13 -1.17
CA GLY A 456 -6.09 -7.10 -0.19
C GLY A 456 -7.49 -7.32 -0.77
N GLY A 457 -7.66 -7.38 -2.08
CA GLY A 457 -8.97 -7.52 -2.73
C GLY A 457 -9.52 -8.95 -2.82
N THR A 458 -8.75 -9.96 -2.42
CA THR A 458 -9.22 -11.35 -2.50
C THR A 458 -10.45 -11.61 -1.64
N ARG A 459 -11.29 -12.55 -2.08
CA ARG A 459 -12.42 -13.06 -1.32
C ARG A 459 -12.59 -14.55 -1.61
N ASP A 460 -12.72 -15.36 -0.57
CA ASP A 460 -12.85 -16.82 -0.65
C ASP A 460 -11.71 -17.45 -1.49
N GLY A 461 -10.49 -16.97 -1.33
CA GLY A 461 -9.29 -17.40 -2.05
C GLY A 461 -9.18 -16.92 -3.51
N LYS A 462 -10.21 -16.25 -4.04
CA LYS A 462 -10.25 -15.79 -5.43
C LYS A 462 -9.82 -14.33 -5.59
N CYS A 463 -9.29 -14.02 -6.76
CA CYS A 463 -8.99 -12.65 -7.18
C CYS A 463 -10.28 -11.83 -7.31
N GLU A 464 -10.24 -10.54 -6.95
CA GLU A 464 -11.36 -9.63 -7.10
C GLU A 464 -11.69 -9.28 -8.56
N VAL A 465 -10.70 -9.40 -9.46
CA VAL A 465 -10.82 -9.01 -10.88
C VAL A 465 -11.15 -10.21 -11.77
N HIS A 466 -10.56 -11.36 -11.46
CA HIS A 466 -10.68 -12.57 -12.25
C HIS A 466 -11.21 -13.73 -11.40
N ASP A 467 -11.91 -14.67 -12.01
CA ASP A 467 -12.46 -15.86 -11.33
C ASP A 467 -11.42 -16.99 -11.19
N PHE A 468 -10.23 -16.65 -10.67
CA PHE A 468 -9.20 -17.63 -10.35
C PHE A 468 -8.53 -17.30 -8.99
N GLU A 469 -7.78 -18.27 -8.45
CA GLU A 469 -7.06 -18.08 -7.19
C GLU A 469 -6.01 -16.98 -7.28
N CYS A 470 -5.89 -16.18 -6.22
CA CYS A 470 -4.87 -15.16 -6.11
C CYS A 470 -3.45 -15.75 -6.24
N ILE A 471 -2.60 -15.10 -7.03
CA ILE A 471 -1.21 -15.55 -7.21
C ILE A 471 -0.46 -15.59 -5.87
N TRP A 472 -0.72 -14.64 -4.97
CA TRP A 472 -0.08 -14.58 -3.66
C TRP A 472 -0.56 -15.67 -2.70
N GLY A 473 -1.84 -16.07 -2.78
CA GLY A 473 -2.33 -17.24 -2.06
C GLY A 473 -1.68 -18.53 -2.58
N ARG A 474 -1.52 -18.65 -3.90
CA ARG A 474 -0.83 -19.78 -4.54
C ARG A 474 0.67 -19.80 -4.20
N ALA A 475 1.32 -18.63 -4.16
CA ALA A 475 2.71 -18.50 -3.77
C ALA A 475 2.92 -18.93 -2.31
N TYR A 476 2.03 -18.46 -1.42
CA TYR A 476 2.04 -18.87 -0.01
C TYR A 476 1.95 -20.40 0.15
N ASP A 477 1.03 -21.06 -0.54
CA ASP A 477 0.88 -22.51 -0.49
C ASP A 477 2.17 -23.25 -0.91
N ARG A 478 2.89 -22.74 -1.92
CA ARG A 478 4.17 -23.29 -2.38
C ARG A 478 5.26 -23.13 -1.33
N MET A 479 5.42 -21.90 -0.81
CA MET A 479 6.44 -21.59 0.19
C MET A 479 6.16 -22.30 1.53
N LYS A 480 4.91 -22.40 1.95
CA LYS A 480 4.51 -23.17 3.15
C LYS A 480 4.86 -24.65 3.01
N TYR A 481 4.65 -25.24 1.84
CA TYR A 481 5.05 -26.62 1.61
C TYR A 481 6.56 -26.84 1.80
N GLU A 482 7.38 -25.86 1.41
CA GLU A 482 8.84 -25.88 1.55
C GLU A 482 9.33 -25.47 2.96
N GLY A 483 8.50 -24.81 3.74
CA GLY A 483 8.86 -24.33 5.06
C GLY A 483 9.38 -22.90 5.12
N HIS A 484 9.20 -22.15 4.04
CA HIS A 484 9.72 -20.79 3.86
C HIS A 484 8.61 -19.73 3.80
N GLU A 485 7.39 -20.03 4.27
CA GLU A 485 6.25 -19.12 4.19
C GLU A 485 6.48 -17.78 4.91
N GLN A 486 7.29 -17.78 5.96
CA GLN A 486 7.59 -16.56 6.73
C GLN A 486 8.59 -15.63 6.00
N GLU A 487 9.34 -16.17 5.07
CA GLU A 487 10.36 -15.45 4.27
C GLU A 487 9.78 -14.86 2.97
N MET A 488 8.47 -15.02 2.74
CA MET A 488 7.78 -14.71 1.48
C MET A 488 8.03 -13.30 0.94
N LEU A 489 8.26 -12.33 1.80
CA LEU A 489 8.49 -10.93 1.45
C LEU A 489 9.81 -10.37 2.04
N ASP A 490 10.76 -11.24 2.39
CA ASP A 490 12.04 -10.83 2.99
C ASP A 490 13.02 -10.23 1.97
N HIS A 491 12.72 -10.35 0.67
CA HIS A 491 13.49 -9.67 -0.39
C HIS A 491 13.25 -8.16 -0.38
N ALA A 492 14.17 -7.40 -0.97
CA ALA A 492 14.00 -5.96 -1.18
C ALA A 492 12.75 -5.66 -2.02
N PRO A 493 12.20 -4.44 -1.95
CA PRO A 493 11.06 -4.05 -2.78
C PRO A 493 11.32 -4.28 -4.26
N VAL A 494 10.45 -5.06 -4.91
CA VAL A 494 10.52 -5.31 -6.35
C VAL A 494 9.91 -4.13 -7.09
N ILE A 495 10.76 -3.25 -7.59
CA ILE A 495 10.37 -2.13 -8.46
C ILE A 495 10.93 -2.42 -9.84
N GLN A 496 10.08 -2.91 -10.73
CA GLN A 496 10.47 -3.33 -12.09
C GLN A 496 11.22 -2.23 -12.85
N ASP A 497 12.32 -2.60 -13.51
CA ASP A 497 13.00 -1.75 -14.47
C ASP A 497 12.38 -1.88 -15.87
N GLU A 498 11.56 -0.94 -16.24
CA GLU A 498 10.88 -0.93 -17.54
C GLU A 498 11.85 -0.77 -18.72
N SER A 499 13.06 -0.23 -18.48
CA SER A 499 14.09 -0.12 -19.53
C SER A 499 14.63 -1.48 -20.02
N LEU A 500 14.41 -2.53 -19.23
CA LEU A 500 14.79 -3.91 -19.57
C LEU A 500 13.74 -4.65 -20.42
N ARG A 501 12.57 -4.05 -20.68
CA ARG A 501 11.50 -4.69 -21.45
C ARG A 501 11.98 -5.12 -22.84
N GLY A 502 11.68 -6.37 -23.22
CA GLY A 502 12.12 -6.95 -24.48
C GLY A 502 13.56 -7.48 -24.47
N THR A 503 14.27 -7.42 -23.33
CA THR A 503 15.61 -8.01 -23.15
C THR A 503 15.54 -9.39 -22.48
N SER A 504 16.65 -10.15 -22.48
CA SER A 504 16.73 -11.45 -21.83
C SER A 504 16.77 -11.29 -20.31
N SER A 505 15.73 -11.76 -19.60
CA SER A 505 15.73 -11.73 -18.15
C SER A 505 16.74 -12.72 -17.53
N TRP A 506 17.13 -13.78 -18.25
CA TRP A 506 18.24 -14.63 -17.82
C TRP A 506 19.57 -13.88 -17.85
N ALA A 507 19.81 -13.10 -18.93
CA ALA A 507 20.98 -12.24 -19.02
C ALA A 507 20.98 -11.19 -17.88
N ASN A 508 19.83 -10.57 -17.62
CA ASN A 508 19.72 -9.51 -16.61
C ASN A 508 19.96 -10.05 -15.20
N ALA A 509 19.40 -11.22 -14.86
CA ALA A 509 19.64 -11.86 -13.56
C ALA A 509 21.10 -12.32 -13.40
N LEU A 510 21.67 -13.01 -14.41
CA LEU A 510 23.06 -13.49 -14.34
C LEU A 510 24.10 -12.36 -14.34
N LEU A 511 23.80 -11.22 -14.94
CA LEU A 511 24.69 -10.06 -15.02
C LEU A 511 24.35 -8.97 -13.99
N CYS A 512 23.49 -9.26 -13.01
CA CYS A 512 23.07 -8.35 -11.95
C CYS A 512 22.58 -6.99 -12.49
N ARG A 513 21.57 -7.01 -13.38
CA ARG A 513 20.96 -5.83 -14.00
C ARG A 513 19.49 -5.66 -13.65
N ASP A 514 18.85 -6.69 -13.11
CA ASP A 514 17.45 -6.68 -12.69
C ASP A 514 17.26 -5.95 -11.36
N HIS A 515 16.03 -5.93 -10.85
CA HIS A 515 15.67 -5.26 -9.59
C HIS A 515 16.54 -5.70 -8.39
N THR A 516 17.10 -6.91 -8.40
CA THR A 516 17.94 -7.42 -7.30
C THR A 516 19.28 -6.69 -7.19
N ALA A 517 19.78 -6.14 -8.29
CA ALA A 517 21.06 -5.42 -8.35
C ALA A 517 20.98 -4.01 -7.75
N ARG A 518 19.77 -3.46 -7.60
CA ARG A 518 19.53 -2.09 -7.10
C ARG A 518 19.36 -1.99 -5.60
N CYS A 519 19.39 -3.12 -4.89
CA CYS A 519 19.43 -3.09 -3.44
C CYS A 519 20.79 -2.55 -3.00
N PRO A 520 20.87 -1.46 -2.24
CA PRO A 520 22.07 -1.15 -1.48
C PRO A 520 22.34 -2.36 -0.61
N GLN A 521 23.43 -3.06 -0.86
CA GLN A 521 23.91 -4.05 0.08
C GLN A 521 24.04 -3.33 1.42
N ALA A 522 23.37 -3.80 2.46
CA ALA A 522 23.64 -3.38 3.81
C ALA A 522 25.16 -3.46 3.98
N GLU A 523 25.78 -2.32 4.22
CA GLU A 523 27.22 -2.25 4.46
C GLU A 523 27.53 -3.20 5.60
N THR A 524 28.05 -4.38 5.26
CA THR A 524 28.69 -5.24 6.24
C THR A 524 29.86 -4.42 6.75
N ASN A 525 29.79 -4.05 8.02
CA ASN A 525 30.86 -3.42 8.77
C ASN A 525 32.19 -4.10 8.44
N THR A 526 32.97 -3.50 7.57
CA THR A 526 34.38 -3.81 7.43
C THR A 526 35.08 -3.05 8.55
N GLU A 527 35.43 -3.77 9.59
CA GLU A 527 36.34 -3.30 10.62
C GLU A 527 37.58 -2.71 9.97
N THR A 528 37.68 -1.39 10.00
CA THR A 528 38.93 -0.68 9.69
C THR A 528 39.91 -1.00 10.80
N LYS A 529 40.89 -1.86 10.50
CA LYS A 529 42.09 -1.97 11.28
C LYS A 529 42.79 -0.61 11.25
N THR A 530 42.83 0.04 12.38
CA THR A 530 43.66 1.19 12.66
C THR A 530 45.13 0.72 12.74
N ASP A 531 45.89 1.01 11.72
CA ASP A 531 47.36 1.04 11.84
C ASP A 531 47.78 2.41 12.36
N VAL A 532 48.25 2.39 13.59
CA VAL A 532 48.94 3.52 14.26
C VAL A 532 50.33 3.63 13.67
N HIS A 533 50.62 4.71 12.97
CA HIS A 533 52.01 5.20 12.83
C HIS A 533 52.06 6.69 13.18
N ALA A 534 52.76 6.94 14.28
CA ALA A 534 53.16 8.26 14.72
C ALA A 534 54.31 8.78 13.84
N SER A 535 54.27 10.03 13.46
CA SER A 535 55.44 10.88 13.33
C SER A 535 55.06 12.36 13.42
N SER A 536 55.75 13.00 14.32
CA SER A 536 55.86 14.42 14.64
C SER A 536 56.38 15.27 13.46
N ASP A 537 55.96 16.48 13.28
CA ASP A 537 56.65 17.72 13.63
C ASP A 537 56.19 18.94 12.83
N ASP A 538 55.98 19.99 13.58
CA ASP A 538 56.26 21.41 13.39
C ASP A 538 56.00 22.19 12.08
N GLY A 539 55.36 23.37 12.28
CA GLY A 539 55.72 24.53 11.48
C GLY A 539 54.60 25.55 11.21
N ALA A 540 54.66 26.59 11.98
CA ALA A 540 53.95 27.87 11.99
C ALA A 540 53.73 28.59 10.64
N GLY A 541 52.67 29.43 10.59
CA GLY A 541 52.79 30.77 10.01
C GLY A 541 51.75 31.24 9.00
N GLY A 542 50.99 32.24 9.41
CA GLY A 542 50.78 33.40 8.57
C GLY A 542 49.37 33.66 7.99
N ALA A 543 48.70 34.58 8.63
CA ALA A 543 47.50 35.29 8.18
C ALA A 543 47.66 36.05 6.86
N LYS A 544 46.50 36.23 6.15
CA LYS A 544 46.00 37.56 5.70
C LYS A 544 44.79 37.40 4.78
N ASP A 545 43.66 38.00 5.17
CA ASP A 545 42.63 38.49 4.26
C ASP A 545 43.14 39.66 3.40
N PRO A 546 42.51 39.95 2.23
CA PRO A 546 41.49 41.01 2.30
C PRO A 546 40.28 40.86 1.32
N VAL A 547 39.23 41.45 1.78
CA VAL A 547 38.01 42.03 1.15
C VAL A 547 38.27 42.63 -0.26
N ALA A 548 37.36 42.36 -1.22
CA ALA A 548 37.01 43.30 -2.28
C ALA A 548 35.53 43.09 -2.73
N THR A 549 34.81 44.14 -2.60
CA THR A 549 33.45 44.46 -3.09
C THR A 549 33.46 44.65 -4.60
N GLY A 550 32.35 44.23 -5.27
CA GLY A 550 32.12 44.52 -6.69
C GLY A 550 30.67 44.38 -7.09
N ASP A 551 30.00 45.51 -7.26
CA ASP A 551 28.67 45.69 -7.82
C ASP A 551 28.51 45.11 -9.22
N ALA A 552 27.37 44.51 -9.54
CA ALA A 552 26.94 44.33 -10.90
C ALA A 552 25.42 44.51 -11.05
N ALA A 553 25.06 45.38 -11.95
CA ALA A 553 23.74 45.86 -12.31
C ALA A 553 22.88 44.84 -13.09
N PRO A 554 21.56 45.06 -13.25
CA PRO A 554 20.61 44.09 -13.79
C PRO A 554 20.60 44.04 -15.33
N VAL A 555 20.48 42.84 -15.87
CA VAL A 555 20.27 42.59 -17.30
C VAL A 555 18.77 42.45 -17.57
N GLN A 556 18.30 43.24 -18.49
CA GLN A 556 16.93 43.28 -19.03
C GLN A 556 16.59 42.00 -19.82
N ALA A 557 15.37 41.50 -19.58
CA ALA A 557 14.76 40.43 -20.37
C ALA A 557 14.28 40.96 -21.74
N ASP A 558 14.71 40.32 -22.80
CA ASP A 558 14.20 40.52 -24.13
C ASP A 558 13.05 39.53 -24.42
N ARG A 559 11.85 40.08 -24.64
CA ARG A 559 10.66 39.35 -25.07
C ARG A 559 10.61 39.33 -26.58
N ARG A 560 10.75 38.15 -27.19
CA ARG A 560 10.17 37.90 -28.53
C ARG A 560 9.43 36.58 -28.51
N VAL A 561 8.11 36.68 -28.52
CA VAL A 561 7.16 35.61 -28.74
C VAL A 561 6.97 35.46 -30.25
N ASP A 562 7.29 34.28 -30.77
CA ASP A 562 6.92 33.88 -32.12
C ASP A 562 5.50 33.33 -32.12
N GLN A 563 4.58 34.11 -32.68
CA GLN A 563 3.24 33.68 -33.11
C GLN A 563 3.34 33.01 -34.47
N GLN A 564 3.25 31.70 -34.54
CA GLN A 564 2.78 30.98 -35.73
C GLN A 564 2.44 29.53 -35.34
N LEU A 565 1.14 29.22 -35.28
CA LEU A 565 0.52 27.95 -35.62
C LEU A 565 -0.92 27.85 -35.04
N VAL A 566 -1.79 28.70 -35.63
CA VAL A 566 -3.24 28.45 -35.61
C VAL A 566 -3.79 28.80 -36.98
N ARG A 567 -3.97 27.78 -37.81
CA ARG A 567 -4.92 27.74 -38.94
C ARG A 567 -4.79 26.41 -39.67
N ALA A 568 -5.70 25.50 -39.41
CA ALA A 568 -6.34 24.64 -40.42
C ALA A 568 -7.21 23.58 -39.72
N GLY A 569 -8.48 23.50 -40.12
CA GLY A 569 -9.30 22.32 -39.92
C GLY A 569 -10.68 22.52 -39.29
N GLY A 570 -11.46 23.46 -39.77
CA GLY A 570 -12.91 23.41 -39.63
C GLY A 570 -13.51 22.53 -40.74
N ALA A 571 -14.19 21.46 -40.37
CA ALA A 571 -15.17 20.80 -41.23
C ALA A 571 -16.29 20.24 -40.33
N SER A 572 -17.47 20.83 -40.48
CA SER A 572 -18.76 20.38 -40.02
C SER A 572 -19.18 19.08 -40.71
N VAL A 573 -19.71 18.13 -39.97
CA VAL A 573 -20.59 17.08 -40.53
C VAL A 573 -21.79 16.93 -39.60
N GLU A 574 -22.95 17.10 -40.24
CA GLU A 574 -24.32 16.95 -39.70
C GLU A 574 -24.63 15.53 -39.29
N GLU A 575 -25.57 15.44 -38.32
CA GLU A 575 -26.26 14.20 -37.93
C GLU A 575 -27.16 13.64 -39.06
N PRO A 576 -27.57 12.38 -38.99
CA PRO A 576 -28.86 12.02 -38.46
C PRO A 576 -28.84 11.12 -37.22
#